data_5c594d8e9ed9a80924e7c3acfe5b9c23
#
_entry.id   5c594d8e9ed9a80924e7c3acfe5b9c23
#
_cell.length_a   1.000
_cell.length_b   1.000
_cell.length_c   1.000
_cell.angle_alpha   90.00
_cell.angle_beta   90.00
_cell.angle_gamma   90.00
#
_symmetry.space_group_name_H-M   'P 1'
#
loop_
_entity.id
_entity.type
_entity.pdbx_description
1 polymer ?
#
loop_
_entity_poly.entity_id
_entity_poly.type
_entity_poly.pdbx_seq_one_letter_code
_entity_poly.pdbx_strand_id
1 'polypeptide(L)'
;NINNYFDLKLKDSVQIKFKSLANHTSGIPRMPNNFSNSSKKNPLNPYKEYKVDDLETYLMDSLIINQDTKGKFLYSNLGFALIGYTLSKIDNQDYKSMFDSYIFSKYDMTNTTFIKEEVNDLLVKGLNSQGDEVPNWDLQIFGPAGGVLSNAEDMTKFIIAQFNEKDKELKLLREQTSKINGKLGMGLGWFIENPKSNKKRLYRHGGN
;
A
#
# COMPACT_ATOMS: atom_id res chain seq x y z
N ASN A 1 1.14 9.13 15.53
CA ASN A 1 2.02 7.95 15.49
C ASN A 1 1.19 6.68 15.46
N ILE A 2 1.65 5.68 14.70
CA ILE A 2 1.01 4.36 14.68
C ILE A 2 1.17 3.63 16.02
N ASN A 3 2.25 3.91 16.74
CA ASN A 3 2.56 3.33 18.05
C ASN A 3 1.42 3.42 19.07
N ASN A 4 0.58 4.46 18.97
CA ASN A 4 -0.52 4.70 19.91
C ASN A 4 -1.69 3.71 19.75
N TYR A 5 -1.64 2.87 18.70
CA TYR A 5 -2.72 1.94 18.30
C TYR A 5 -2.30 0.48 18.34
N PHE A 6 -1.10 0.21 18.88
CA PHE A 6 -0.58 -1.14 19.06
C PHE A 6 -0.51 -1.51 20.53
N ASP A 7 -0.94 -2.72 20.85
CA ASP A 7 -0.72 -3.34 22.17
C ASP A 7 0.70 -3.91 22.29
N LEU A 8 1.46 -3.94 21.17
CA LEU A 8 2.84 -4.41 21.12
C LEU A 8 3.85 -3.26 21.16
N LYS A 9 5.00 -3.51 21.75
CA LYS A 9 6.11 -2.56 21.79
C LYS A 9 7.00 -2.76 20.57
N LEU A 10 7.11 -1.71 19.73
CA LEU A 10 8.04 -1.74 18.60
C LEU A 10 9.49 -1.81 19.10
N LYS A 11 10.33 -2.55 18.39
CA LYS A 11 11.76 -2.64 18.66
C LYS A 11 12.37 -1.24 18.83
N ASP A 12 13.26 -1.11 19.79
CA ASP A 12 13.96 0.14 20.15
C ASP A 12 13.02 1.32 20.44
N SER A 13 11.74 1.05 20.72
CA SER A 13 10.70 2.06 20.99
C SER A 13 10.61 3.15 19.90
N VAL A 14 10.92 2.79 18.66
CA VAL A 14 10.90 3.70 17.51
C VAL A 14 9.51 4.30 17.30
N GLN A 15 9.46 5.55 16.87
CA GLN A 15 8.22 6.28 16.60
C GLN A 15 8.00 6.39 15.08
N ILE A 16 6.86 5.93 14.59
CA ILE A 16 6.51 5.94 13.17
C ILE A 16 5.23 6.74 12.94
N LYS A 17 5.25 7.66 11.99
CA LYS A 17 4.11 8.50 11.64
C LYS A 17 3.39 7.94 10.41
N PHE A 18 2.06 7.96 10.39
CA PHE A 18 1.26 7.61 9.20
C PHE A 18 1.75 8.34 7.93
N LYS A 19 1.95 9.65 8.03
CA LYS A 19 2.43 10.46 6.90
C LYS A 19 3.74 9.94 6.32
N SER A 20 4.71 9.53 7.17
CA SER A 20 5.99 9.03 6.69
C SER A 20 5.91 7.63 6.06
N LEU A 21 4.93 6.82 6.45
CA LEU A 21 4.61 5.56 5.77
C LEU A 21 4.00 5.83 4.40
N ALA A 22 2.94 6.66 4.35
CA ALA A 22 2.17 6.93 3.13
C ALA A 22 2.98 7.66 2.05
N ASN A 23 4.01 8.43 2.40
CA ASN A 23 4.89 9.12 1.46
C ASN A 23 6.28 8.49 1.33
N HIS A 24 6.46 7.27 1.87
CA HIS A 24 7.70 6.50 1.78
C HIS A 24 8.95 7.21 2.34
N THR A 25 8.82 7.95 3.44
CA THR A 25 9.95 8.64 4.10
C THR A 25 10.23 8.13 5.51
N SER A 26 9.64 7.02 5.90
CA SER A 26 9.79 6.46 7.26
C SER A 26 11.17 5.87 7.54
N GLY A 27 11.91 5.49 6.50
CA GLY A 27 13.18 4.76 6.63
C GLY A 27 13.03 3.27 6.89
N ILE A 28 11.79 2.74 6.90
CA ILE A 28 11.58 1.28 6.97
C ILE A 28 11.89 0.62 5.63
N PRO A 29 12.34 -0.66 5.62
CA PRO A 29 12.69 -1.35 4.38
C PRO A 29 11.47 -1.59 3.49
N ARG A 30 11.73 -1.97 2.23
CA ARG A 30 10.67 -2.37 1.27
C ARG A 30 9.84 -3.53 1.79
N MET A 31 10.50 -4.55 2.33
CA MET A 31 9.92 -5.76 2.90
C MET A 31 10.59 -6.06 4.24
N PRO A 32 9.91 -6.72 5.19
CA PRO A 32 10.54 -7.18 6.42
C PRO A 32 11.57 -8.28 6.13
N ASN A 33 12.63 -8.36 6.91
CA ASN A 33 13.71 -9.34 6.70
C ASN A 33 13.25 -10.80 6.89
N ASN A 34 12.25 -11.05 7.75
CA ASN A 34 11.66 -12.38 7.95
C ASN A 34 10.72 -12.81 6.81
N PHE A 35 10.40 -11.95 5.85
CA PHE A 35 9.56 -12.28 4.70
C PHE A 35 10.13 -13.44 3.86
N SER A 36 11.46 -13.56 3.80
CA SER A 36 12.13 -14.65 3.08
C SER A 36 11.77 -16.05 3.62
N ASN A 37 11.39 -16.17 4.89
CA ASN A 37 10.97 -17.44 5.49
C ASN A 37 9.62 -17.90 4.90
N SER A 38 8.69 -16.98 4.67
CA SER A 38 7.38 -17.26 4.08
C SER A 38 7.47 -17.46 2.57
N SER A 39 8.23 -16.61 1.86
CA SER A 39 8.39 -16.72 0.40
C SER A 39 9.06 -18.01 -0.06
N LYS A 40 9.98 -18.57 0.73
CA LYS A 40 10.58 -19.88 0.44
C LYS A 40 9.62 -21.05 0.57
N LYS A 41 8.59 -20.94 1.42
CA LYS A 41 7.56 -21.98 1.57
C LYS A 41 6.66 -22.07 0.34
N ASN A 42 6.42 -20.94 -0.33
CA ASN A 42 5.59 -20.86 -1.53
C ASN A 42 6.18 -19.88 -2.55
N PRO A 43 7.18 -20.26 -3.34
CA PRO A 43 7.85 -19.35 -4.28
C PRO A 43 6.94 -18.77 -5.36
N LEU A 44 5.89 -19.50 -5.78
CA LEU A 44 4.93 -19.04 -6.79
C LEU A 44 3.86 -18.10 -6.21
N ASN A 45 3.67 -18.11 -4.89
CA ASN A 45 2.76 -17.20 -4.18
C ASN A 45 3.42 -16.71 -2.87
N PRO A 46 4.45 -15.87 -2.95
CA PRO A 46 5.38 -15.62 -1.84
C PRO A 46 4.76 -14.92 -0.63
N TYR A 47 3.63 -14.22 -0.82
CA TYR A 47 2.93 -13.50 0.24
C TYR A 47 1.95 -14.39 1.03
N LYS A 48 1.50 -15.51 0.44
CA LYS A 48 0.43 -16.35 0.97
C LYS A 48 0.67 -16.80 2.42
N GLU A 49 1.91 -17.12 2.73
CA GLU A 49 2.30 -17.67 4.04
C GLU A 49 2.72 -16.60 5.05
N TYR A 50 2.78 -15.32 4.66
CA TYR A 50 3.14 -14.24 5.59
C TYR A 50 1.89 -13.70 6.30
N LYS A 51 1.81 -13.94 7.60
CA LYS A 51 0.62 -13.66 8.41
C LYS A 51 0.86 -12.47 9.36
N VAL A 52 -0.18 -12.10 10.10
CA VAL A 52 -0.13 -11.03 11.12
C VAL A 52 0.94 -11.32 12.16
N ASP A 53 1.03 -12.55 12.66
CA ASP A 53 2.02 -12.94 13.68
C ASP A 53 3.47 -12.76 13.19
N ASP A 54 3.74 -13.03 11.89
CA ASP A 54 5.05 -12.78 11.29
C ASP A 54 5.39 -11.29 11.27
N LEU A 55 4.39 -10.44 10.98
CA LEU A 55 4.54 -8.99 10.99
C LEU A 55 4.78 -8.48 12.43
N GLU A 56 3.99 -8.92 13.39
CA GLU A 56 4.12 -8.52 14.79
C GLU A 56 5.48 -8.94 15.36
N THR A 57 5.91 -10.18 15.09
CA THR A 57 7.26 -10.65 15.44
C THR A 57 8.34 -9.76 14.82
N TYR A 58 8.23 -9.43 13.54
CA TYR A 58 9.17 -8.52 12.90
C TYR A 58 9.20 -7.14 13.59
N LEU A 59 8.05 -6.59 13.92
CA LEU A 59 7.93 -5.27 14.53
C LEU A 59 8.55 -5.21 15.94
N MET A 60 8.42 -6.29 16.71
CA MET A 60 8.97 -6.38 18.07
C MET A 60 10.48 -6.67 18.08
N ASP A 61 10.94 -7.58 17.22
CA ASP A 61 12.26 -8.18 17.36
C ASP A 61 13.27 -7.69 16.31
N SER A 62 12.82 -7.36 15.12
CA SER A 62 13.69 -7.19 13.95
C SER A 62 13.47 -5.88 13.18
N LEU A 63 12.53 -5.03 13.60
CA LEU A 63 12.26 -3.76 12.93
C LEU A 63 13.54 -2.92 12.78
N ILE A 64 13.80 -2.50 11.56
CA ILE A 64 14.95 -1.62 11.23
C ILE A 64 14.42 -0.33 10.64
N ILE A 65 14.87 0.80 11.19
CA ILE A 65 14.71 2.11 10.58
C ILE A 65 16.09 2.57 10.10
N ASN A 66 16.28 2.63 8.81
CA ASN A 66 17.52 3.14 8.23
C ASN A 66 17.58 4.66 8.43
N GLN A 67 18.48 5.11 9.32
CA GLN A 67 18.64 6.52 9.66
C GLN A 67 19.14 7.37 8.46
N ASP A 68 19.92 6.80 7.54
CA ASP A 68 20.42 7.50 6.36
C ASP A 68 19.31 7.82 5.35
N THR A 69 18.25 7.02 5.35
CA THR A 69 17.09 7.19 4.44
C THR A 69 15.85 7.75 5.14
N LYS A 70 15.84 7.85 6.47
CA LYS A 70 14.75 8.46 7.23
C LYS A 70 14.57 9.92 6.81
N GLY A 71 13.36 10.28 6.42
CA GLY A 71 13.06 11.60 5.86
C GLY A 71 13.34 11.72 4.35
N LYS A 72 14.00 10.75 3.72
CA LYS A 72 14.19 10.64 2.27
C LYS A 72 13.28 9.56 1.69
N PHE A 73 13.01 9.64 0.41
CA PHE A 73 12.19 8.65 -0.28
C PHE A 73 12.87 7.27 -0.32
N LEU A 74 12.20 6.28 0.26
CA LEU A 74 12.52 4.85 0.17
C LEU A 74 11.22 4.06 0.05
N TYR A 75 10.92 3.58 -1.17
CA TYR A 75 9.67 2.86 -1.43
C TYR A 75 9.51 1.64 -0.54
N SER A 76 8.34 1.52 0.11
CA SER A 76 8.08 0.45 1.08
C SER A 76 6.67 -0.11 0.95
N ASN A 77 6.54 -1.39 0.54
CA ASN A 77 5.29 -2.15 0.64
C ASN A 77 4.93 -2.39 2.11
N LEU A 78 5.94 -2.65 2.96
CA LEU A 78 5.77 -2.77 4.41
C LEU A 78 5.09 -1.52 5.00
N GLY A 79 5.39 -0.33 4.46
CA GLY A 79 4.76 0.92 4.89
C GLY A 79 3.25 0.90 4.75
N PHE A 80 2.74 0.46 3.59
CA PHE A 80 1.29 0.36 3.35
C PHE A 80 0.66 -0.82 4.07
N ALA A 81 1.35 -1.94 4.22
CA ALA A 81 0.90 -3.03 5.09
C ALA A 81 0.68 -2.54 6.54
N LEU A 82 1.64 -1.75 7.07
CA LEU A 82 1.52 -1.16 8.41
C LEU A 82 0.39 -0.13 8.51
N ILE A 83 0.14 0.66 7.48
CA ILE A 83 -1.02 1.57 7.44
C ILE A 83 -2.30 0.74 7.56
N GLY A 84 -2.49 -0.26 6.70
CA GLY A 84 -3.69 -1.10 6.72
C GLY A 84 -3.86 -1.84 8.04
N TYR A 85 -2.80 -2.46 8.55
CA TYR A 85 -2.81 -3.13 9.86
C TYR A 85 -3.21 -2.17 10.99
N THR A 86 -2.63 -0.96 11.02
CA THR A 86 -2.93 0.01 12.07
C THR A 86 -4.37 0.54 11.96
N LEU A 87 -4.83 0.83 10.74
CA LEU A 87 -6.20 1.30 10.53
C LEU A 87 -7.22 0.22 10.91
N SER A 88 -6.94 -1.06 10.64
CA SER A 88 -7.79 -2.17 11.09
C SER A 88 -7.92 -2.25 12.61
N LYS A 89 -6.85 -1.94 13.35
CA LYS A 89 -6.90 -1.84 14.83
C LYS A 89 -7.71 -0.64 15.30
N ILE A 90 -7.59 0.52 14.63
CA ILE A 90 -8.33 1.75 14.98
C ILE A 90 -9.83 1.57 14.76
N ASP A 91 -10.21 1.00 13.63
CA ASP A 91 -11.62 0.89 13.21
C ASP A 91 -12.27 -0.43 13.70
N ASN A 92 -11.48 -1.31 14.30
CA ASN A 92 -11.89 -2.65 14.73
C ASN A 92 -12.57 -3.47 13.60
N GLN A 93 -12.06 -3.31 12.38
CA GLN A 93 -12.50 -4.01 11.18
C GLN A 93 -11.28 -4.52 10.42
N ASP A 94 -11.46 -5.58 9.61
CA ASP A 94 -10.42 -5.96 8.66
C ASP A 94 -10.29 -4.93 7.53
N TYR A 95 -9.10 -4.83 6.94
CA TYR A 95 -8.82 -3.81 5.93
C TYR A 95 -9.69 -3.96 4.67
N LYS A 96 -10.14 -5.18 4.30
CA LYS A 96 -10.99 -5.40 3.11
C LYS A 96 -12.35 -4.74 3.30
N SER A 97 -12.97 -4.97 4.46
CA SER A 97 -14.24 -4.33 4.85
C SER A 97 -14.12 -2.81 4.91
N MET A 98 -12.97 -2.28 5.39
CA MET A 98 -12.71 -0.85 5.40
C MET A 98 -12.61 -0.28 3.98
N PHE A 99 -11.87 -0.93 3.08
CA PHE A 99 -11.78 -0.49 1.69
C PHE A 99 -13.12 -0.55 0.98
N ASP A 100 -13.91 -1.61 1.22
CA ASP A 100 -15.25 -1.71 0.66
C ASP A 100 -16.11 -0.54 1.10
N SER A 101 -16.23 -0.28 2.40
CA SER A 101 -17.11 0.76 2.94
C SER A 101 -16.63 2.19 2.63
N TYR A 102 -15.32 2.47 2.80
CA TYR A 102 -14.80 3.83 2.69
C TYR A 102 -14.37 4.22 1.27
N ILE A 103 -14.12 3.24 0.39
CA ILE A 103 -13.62 3.49 -0.96
C ILE A 103 -14.55 2.89 -2.02
N PHE A 104 -14.72 1.56 -2.07
CA PHE A 104 -15.39 0.93 -3.20
C PHE A 104 -16.86 1.33 -3.28
N SER A 105 -17.60 1.20 -2.18
CA SER A 105 -19.00 1.63 -2.11
C SER A 105 -19.15 3.15 -2.28
N LYS A 106 -18.25 3.95 -1.67
CA LYS A 106 -18.29 5.42 -1.76
C LYS A 106 -18.15 5.93 -3.19
N TYR A 107 -17.35 5.26 -4.01
CA TYR A 107 -17.08 5.68 -5.41
C TYR A 107 -17.74 4.77 -6.45
N ASP A 108 -18.72 3.96 -6.06
CA ASP A 108 -19.49 3.07 -6.95
C ASP A 108 -18.60 2.10 -7.75
N MET A 109 -17.56 1.55 -7.08
CA MET A 109 -16.61 0.60 -7.64
C MET A 109 -17.09 -0.84 -7.44
N THR A 110 -18.21 -1.20 -8.06
CA THR A 110 -18.96 -2.43 -7.78
C THR A 110 -18.29 -3.73 -8.25
N ASN A 111 -17.25 -3.64 -9.07
CA ASN A 111 -16.46 -4.77 -9.55
C ASN A 111 -15.02 -4.74 -9.00
N THR A 112 -14.83 -4.12 -7.84
CA THR A 112 -13.52 -3.99 -7.20
C THR A 112 -13.53 -4.70 -5.86
N THR A 113 -12.54 -5.56 -5.62
CA THR A 113 -12.48 -6.40 -4.42
C THR A 113 -11.05 -6.76 -4.05
N PHE A 114 -10.86 -7.33 -2.84
CA PHE A 114 -9.65 -8.05 -2.43
C PHE A 114 -9.84 -9.58 -2.45
N ILE A 115 -11.02 -10.06 -2.83
CA ILE A 115 -11.39 -11.47 -2.72
C ILE A 115 -11.40 -12.07 -4.13
N LYS A 116 -10.39 -12.90 -4.44
CA LYS A 116 -10.24 -13.50 -5.77
C LYS A 116 -11.45 -14.35 -6.18
N GLU A 117 -12.04 -15.04 -5.22
CA GLU A 117 -13.18 -15.93 -5.41
C GLU A 117 -14.42 -15.20 -5.98
N GLU A 118 -14.55 -13.90 -5.71
CA GLU A 118 -15.66 -13.07 -6.22
C GLU A 118 -15.50 -12.72 -7.71
N VAL A 119 -14.29 -12.82 -8.24
CA VAL A 119 -13.94 -12.39 -9.62
C VAL A 119 -13.19 -13.47 -10.42
N ASN A 120 -13.19 -14.72 -9.95
CA ASN A 120 -12.40 -15.82 -10.55
C ASN A 120 -12.53 -15.93 -12.07
N ASP A 121 -13.77 -15.86 -12.60
CA ASP A 121 -14.05 -16.02 -14.02
C ASP A 121 -13.65 -14.78 -14.85
N LEU A 122 -13.39 -13.65 -14.20
CA LEU A 122 -13.02 -12.37 -14.82
C LEU A 122 -11.55 -12.01 -14.57
N LEU A 123 -10.90 -12.70 -13.63
CA LEU A 123 -9.55 -12.36 -13.21
C LEU A 123 -8.54 -12.76 -14.30
N VAL A 124 -7.79 -11.78 -14.77
CA VAL A 124 -6.68 -12.01 -15.69
C VAL A 124 -5.64 -12.88 -15.01
N LYS A 125 -5.19 -13.92 -15.70
CA LYS A 125 -4.15 -14.83 -15.21
C LYS A 125 -2.81 -14.13 -15.10
N GLY A 126 -2.08 -14.40 -14.01
CA GLY A 126 -0.70 -13.96 -13.88
C GLY A 126 0.19 -14.63 -14.92
N LEU A 127 1.15 -13.90 -15.45
CA LEU A 127 2.15 -14.43 -16.38
C LEU A 127 3.57 -14.19 -15.82
N ASN A 128 4.45 -15.17 -16.01
CA ASN A 128 5.88 -14.96 -15.74
C ASN A 128 6.56 -14.21 -16.91
N SER A 129 7.87 -13.97 -16.79
CA SER A 129 8.65 -13.27 -17.83
C SER A 129 8.78 -14.05 -19.15
N GLN A 130 8.46 -15.33 -19.16
CA GLN A 130 8.44 -16.21 -20.34
C GLN A 130 7.05 -16.26 -21.00
N GLY A 131 6.02 -15.71 -20.35
CA GLY A 131 4.64 -15.75 -20.82
C GLY A 131 3.85 -16.98 -20.33
N ASP A 132 4.41 -17.78 -19.44
CA ASP A 132 3.71 -18.93 -18.87
C ASP A 132 2.74 -18.46 -17.76
N GLU A 133 1.61 -19.16 -17.64
CA GLU A 133 0.64 -18.87 -16.58
C GLU A 133 1.22 -19.21 -15.20
N VAL A 134 1.06 -18.28 -14.27
CA VAL A 134 1.44 -18.44 -12.85
C VAL A 134 0.29 -18.01 -11.95
N PRO A 135 0.22 -18.51 -10.70
CA PRO A 135 -0.82 -18.11 -9.77
C PRO A 135 -0.82 -16.61 -9.49
N ASN A 136 -2.00 -16.01 -9.45
CA ASN A 136 -2.17 -14.66 -8.90
C ASN A 136 -1.87 -14.70 -7.40
N TRP A 137 -1.13 -13.72 -6.91
CA TRP A 137 -0.66 -13.70 -5.53
C TRP A 137 -1.77 -13.39 -4.52
N ASP A 138 -1.69 -14.03 -3.35
CA ASP A 138 -2.50 -13.74 -2.18
C ASP A 138 -1.70 -12.85 -1.22
N LEU A 139 -1.92 -11.54 -1.29
CA LEU A 139 -1.08 -10.59 -0.58
C LEU A 139 -1.27 -10.58 0.94
N GLN A 140 -2.30 -11.20 1.47
CA GLN A 140 -2.56 -11.31 2.91
C GLN A 140 -2.43 -9.94 3.61
N ILE A 141 -1.60 -9.83 4.64
CA ILE A 141 -1.36 -8.57 5.37
C ILE A 141 -0.77 -7.44 4.48
N PHE A 142 -0.21 -7.77 3.32
CA PHE A 142 0.25 -6.81 2.32
C PHE A 142 -0.85 -6.36 1.34
N GLY A 143 -2.08 -6.84 1.52
CA GLY A 143 -3.23 -6.41 0.69
C GLY A 143 -3.31 -4.88 0.50
N PRO A 144 -3.22 -4.07 1.57
CA PRO A 144 -3.22 -2.60 1.45
C PRO A 144 -2.09 -2.01 0.59
N ALA A 145 -1.02 -2.76 0.34
CA ALA A 145 0.09 -2.33 -0.50
C ALA A 145 -0.10 -2.63 -2.01
N GLY A 146 -1.08 -3.49 -2.39
CA GLY A 146 -1.26 -3.81 -3.80
C GLY A 146 -2.19 -4.99 -4.11
N GLY A 147 -3.09 -5.36 -3.18
CA GLY A 147 -3.98 -6.52 -3.33
C GLY A 147 -5.33 -6.23 -3.98
N VAL A 148 -5.61 -4.99 -4.37
CA VAL A 148 -6.90 -4.63 -4.99
C VAL A 148 -6.99 -5.26 -6.39
N LEU A 149 -8.08 -5.96 -6.64
CA LEU A 149 -8.50 -6.46 -7.94
C LEU A 149 -9.59 -5.54 -8.47
N SER A 150 -9.45 -5.02 -9.69
CA SER A 150 -10.36 -4.05 -10.26
C SER A 150 -10.41 -4.14 -11.77
N ASN A 151 -11.30 -3.40 -12.39
CA ASN A 151 -11.41 -3.24 -13.83
C ASN A 151 -11.23 -1.78 -14.27
N ALA A 152 -11.16 -1.54 -15.58
CA ALA A 152 -10.95 -0.20 -16.14
C ALA A 152 -12.12 0.76 -15.84
N GLU A 153 -13.36 0.25 -15.76
CA GLU A 153 -14.54 1.07 -15.44
C GLU A 153 -14.46 1.65 -14.04
N ASP A 154 -14.27 0.79 -13.03
CA ASP A 154 -14.18 1.20 -11.61
C ASP A 154 -12.95 2.08 -11.35
N MET A 155 -11.81 1.75 -11.96
CA MET A 155 -10.63 2.61 -11.89
C MET A 155 -10.87 3.97 -12.51
N THR A 156 -11.70 4.08 -13.57
CA THR A 156 -12.11 5.36 -14.15
C THR A 156 -12.96 6.16 -13.18
N LYS A 157 -13.93 5.54 -12.49
CA LYS A 157 -14.74 6.18 -11.44
C LYS A 157 -13.84 6.75 -10.34
N PHE A 158 -12.88 5.95 -9.87
CA PHE A 158 -11.91 6.39 -8.85
C PHE A 158 -11.03 7.56 -9.34
N ILE A 159 -10.54 7.52 -10.59
CA ILE A 159 -9.76 8.61 -11.18
C ILE A 159 -10.61 9.89 -11.27
N ILE A 160 -11.86 9.81 -11.70
CA ILE A 160 -12.76 10.97 -11.75
C ILE A 160 -12.97 11.54 -10.34
N ALA A 161 -13.19 10.67 -9.34
CA ALA A 161 -13.34 11.09 -7.95
C ALA A 161 -12.10 11.82 -7.42
N GLN A 162 -10.88 11.37 -7.80
CA GLN A 162 -9.63 12.02 -7.42
C GLN A 162 -9.59 13.51 -7.77
N PHE A 163 -10.24 13.94 -8.84
CA PHE A 163 -10.24 15.35 -9.29
C PHE A 163 -11.50 16.12 -8.88
N ASN A 164 -12.36 15.53 -8.05
CA ASN A 164 -13.47 16.25 -7.44
C ASN A 164 -12.94 17.16 -6.32
N GLU A 165 -12.95 18.48 -6.57
CA GLU A 165 -12.44 19.49 -5.60
C GLU A 165 -13.26 19.57 -4.31
N LYS A 166 -14.46 18.97 -4.25
CA LYS A 166 -15.28 18.88 -3.03
C LYS A 166 -14.83 17.75 -2.12
N ASP A 167 -14.12 16.72 -2.65
CA ASP A 167 -13.57 15.62 -1.87
C ASP A 167 -12.21 16.04 -1.27
N LYS A 168 -12.26 16.52 -0.03
CA LYS A 168 -11.10 17.04 0.68
C LYS A 168 -10.07 15.96 0.99
N GLU A 169 -10.52 14.74 1.26
CA GLU A 169 -9.68 13.58 1.56
C GLU A 169 -8.84 13.21 0.34
N LEU A 170 -9.47 13.04 -0.82
CA LEU A 170 -8.75 12.73 -2.07
C LEU A 170 -7.83 13.88 -2.51
N LYS A 171 -8.24 15.12 -2.28
CA LYS A 171 -7.37 16.28 -2.52
C LYS A 171 -6.12 16.24 -1.69
N LEU A 172 -6.23 15.91 -0.40
CA LEU A 172 -5.10 15.77 0.53
C LEU A 172 -4.09 14.71 0.05
N LEU A 173 -4.57 13.59 -0.51
CA LEU A 173 -3.69 12.53 -1.04
C LEU A 173 -2.77 13.04 -2.15
N ARG A 174 -3.23 14.01 -2.95
CA ARG A 174 -2.51 14.59 -4.09
C ARG A 174 -1.62 15.78 -3.72
N GLU A 175 -1.63 16.23 -2.46
CA GLU A 175 -0.71 17.26 -1.98
C GLU A 175 0.71 16.70 -1.87
N GLN A 176 1.68 17.43 -2.43
CA GLN A 176 3.08 16.99 -2.32
C GLN A 176 3.57 17.13 -0.89
N THR A 177 3.95 16.01 -0.29
CA THR A 177 4.42 15.92 1.10
C THR A 177 5.91 15.64 1.22
N SER A 178 6.55 15.14 0.14
CA SER A 178 8.00 14.96 0.07
C SER A 178 8.53 15.15 -1.36
N LYS A 179 9.84 15.37 -1.49
CA LYS A 179 10.55 15.43 -2.79
C LYS A 179 11.34 14.15 -2.97
N ILE A 180 11.29 13.61 -4.19
CA ILE A 180 12.15 12.49 -4.62
C ILE A 180 13.38 13.06 -5.34
N ASN A 181 13.13 13.98 -6.27
CA ASN A 181 14.17 14.72 -7.00
C ASN A 181 13.61 16.06 -7.53
N GLY A 182 14.35 16.74 -8.40
CA GLY A 182 13.96 18.06 -8.93
C GLY A 182 12.67 18.06 -9.78
N LYS A 183 12.20 16.89 -10.25
CA LYS A 183 10.99 16.77 -11.11
C LYS A 183 9.91 15.91 -10.47
N LEU A 184 10.24 15.07 -9.51
CA LEU A 184 9.35 14.07 -8.94
C LEU A 184 9.20 14.29 -7.44
N GLY A 185 7.96 14.36 -7.00
CA GLY A 185 7.56 14.39 -5.60
C GLY A 185 6.66 13.21 -5.24
N MET A 186 6.27 13.16 -3.97
CA MET A 186 5.36 12.17 -3.43
C MET A 186 4.25 12.85 -2.63
N GLY A 187 3.00 12.47 -2.91
CA GLY A 187 1.85 12.76 -2.07
C GLY A 187 1.67 11.67 -1.01
N LEU A 188 0.44 11.34 -0.66
CA LEU A 188 0.13 10.19 0.18
C LEU A 188 -0.32 9.04 -0.75
N GLY A 189 0.64 8.19 -1.15
CA GLY A 189 0.43 7.11 -2.13
C GLY A 189 0.58 7.52 -3.59
N TRP A 190 0.68 8.81 -3.94
CA TRP A 190 0.78 9.28 -5.32
C TRP A 190 2.17 9.80 -5.66
N PHE A 191 2.77 9.30 -6.75
CA PHE A 191 3.88 9.98 -7.41
C PHE A 191 3.38 11.22 -8.13
N ILE A 192 4.07 12.34 -7.95
CA ILE A 192 3.68 13.66 -8.49
C ILE A 192 4.81 14.15 -9.39
N GLU A 193 4.57 14.16 -10.70
CA GLU A 193 5.51 14.74 -11.65
C GLU A 193 5.23 16.25 -11.80
N ASN A 194 6.25 17.05 -11.48
CA ASN A 194 6.21 18.49 -11.60
C ASN A 194 6.88 18.91 -12.91
N PRO A 195 6.14 19.38 -13.90
CA PRO A 195 6.70 19.82 -15.16
C PRO A 195 7.54 21.10 -14.99
N LYS A 196 8.55 21.29 -15.86
CA LYS A 196 9.43 22.46 -15.84
C LYS A 196 8.77 23.79 -16.27
N SER A 197 7.54 23.79 -16.72
CA SER A 197 6.79 24.96 -17.19
C SER A 197 5.33 24.84 -16.73
N ASN A 198 4.50 25.86 -16.93
CA ASN A 198 3.07 25.93 -16.55
C ASN A 198 2.16 24.79 -17.05
N LYS A 199 2.73 23.61 -17.26
CA LYS A 199 2.00 22.37 -17.60
C LYS A 199 1.35 21.77 -16.36
N LYS A 200 0.26 21.03 -16.58
CA LYS A 200 -0.48 20.32 -15.54
C LYS A 200 0.39 19.26 -14.89
N ARG A 201 0.25 19.08 -13.57
CA ARG A 201 0.90 17.98 -12.82
C ARG A 201 0.34 16.64 -13.27
N LEU A 202 1.21 15.63 -13.33
CA LEU A 202 0.82 14.24 -13.53
C LEU A 202 0.88 13.51 -12.20
N TYR A 203 -0.21 12.85 -11.86
CA TYR A 203 -0.30 11.96 -10.70
C TYR A 203 -0.32 10.53 -11.20
N ARG A 204 0.53 9.67 -10.65
CA ARG A 204 0.61 8.27 -11.06
C ARG A 204 1.00 7.35 -9.92
N HIS A 205 0.61 6.10 -10.05
CA HIS A 205 1.16 4.95 -9.34
C HIS A 205 1.18 3.77 -10.30
N GLY A 206 2.15 2.85 -10.13
CA GLY A 206 2.18 1.61 -10.90
C GLY A 206 1.39 0.51 -10.19
N GLY A 207 0.97 -0.48 -10.97
CA GLY A 207 0.37 -1.74 -10.52
C GLY A 207 0.78 -2.86 -11.49
N ASN A 208 0.48 -4.11 -11.14
CA ASN A 208 0.71 -5.29 -11.99
C ASN A 208 -0.63 -5.82 -12.49
#